data_ded1b664036ba8fcf9ae2e2e32c8d888
#
_entry.id   ded1b664036ba8fcf9ae2e2e32c8d888
#
_cell.length_a   1.000
_cell.length_b   1.000
_cell.length_c   1.000
_cell.angle_alpha   90.00
_cell.angle_beta   90.00
_cell.angle_gamma   90.00
#
_symmetry.space_group_name_H-M   'P 1'
#
loop_
_entity.id
_entity.type
_entity.pdbx_description
1 polymer ?
#
loop_
_entity_poly.entity_id
_entity_poly.type
_entity_poly.pdbx_seq_one_letter_code
_entity_poly.pdbx_strand_id
1 'polypeptide(L)'
;MTIKGDSERTLNIVPDLLVVAPQNEAIARELLFADLIAGTSNTNKNTCDLLVVPELTDYPDQWYLLCTKRYIKPLVYQEREKPKLVCKNKETDDNVFFNDEVLYGIKARYNVGFGLWQLAYGSTGEDAAETATKG
;
A
#
# COMPACT_ATOMS: atom_id res chain seq x y z
N MET A 1 14.28 -12.80 4.56
CA MET A 1 14.51 -11.67 5.49
C MET A 1 14.92 -12.21 6.86
N THR A 2 16.07 -11.76 7.39
CA THR A 2 16.59 -12.14 8.72
C THR A 2 16.29 -11.05 9.75
N ILE A 3 15.02 -10.59 9.80
CA ILE A 3 14.60 -9.58 10.76
C ILE A 3 14.43 -10.26 12.13
N LYS A 4 15.06 -9.68 13.14
CA LYS A 4 14.96 -10.12 14.54
C LYS A 4 13.86 -9.34 15.26
N GLY A 5 13.15 -9.98 16.16
CA GLY A 5 12.22 -9.33 17.10
C GLY A 5 12.95 -8.77 18.33
N ASP A 6 12.20 -8.14 19.22
CA ASP A 6 12.72 -7.49 20.44
C ASP A 6 13.51 -8.43 21.36
N SER A 7 13.26 -9.73 21.28
CA SER A 7 13.98 -10.77 22.04
C SER A 7 15.09 -11.45 21.23
N GLU A 8 15.64 -10.79 20.22
CA GLU A 8 16.68 -11.28 19.30
C GLU A 8 16.32 -12.57 18.53
N ARG A 9 15.09 -13.06 18.64
CA ARG A 9 14.62 -14.23 17.90
C ARG A 9 14.33 -13.85 16.45
N THR A 10 14.76 -14.67 15.50
CA THR A 10 14.44 -14.52 14.08
C THR A 10 12.94 -14.71 13.86
N LEU A 11 12.28 -13.73 13.24
CA LEU A 11 10.83 -13.72 13.07
C LEU A 11 10.35 -14.59 11.88
N ASN A 12 11.24 -15.17 11.10
CA ASN A 12 10.91 -15.96 9.90
C ASN A 12 9.83 -15.30 9.03
N ILE A 13 10.08 -14.04 8.67
CA ILE A 13 9.17 -13.27 7.82
C ILE A 13 9.55 -13.52 6.37
N VAL A 14 8.59 -14.05 5.61
CA VAL A 14 8.70 -14.24 4.16
C VAL A 14 7.77 -13.22 3.50
N PRO A 15 8.31 -12.26 2.72
CA PRO A 15 7.47 -11.35 1.97
C PRO A 15 6.71 -12.11 0.89
N ASP A 16 5.48 -11.70 0.62
CA ASP A 16 4.58 -12.32 -0.34
C ASP A 16 4.01 -11.33 -1.36
N LEU A 17 4.27 -10.03 -1.18
CA LEU A 17 3.78 -9.00 -2.08
C LEU A 17 4.87 -7.96 -2.37
N LEU A 18 5.15 -7.74 -3.65
CA LEU A 18 6.00 -6.64 -4.15
C LEU A 18 5.11 -5.52 -4.68
N VAL A 19 5.28 -4.32 -4.14
CA VAL A 19 4.57 -3.12 -4.56
C VAL A 19 5.54 -2.21 -5.30
N VAL A 20 5.16 -1.78 -6.50
CA VAL A 20 5.99 -0.93 -7.36
C VAL A 20 5.17 0.17 -8.04
N ALA A 21 5.85 1.22 -8.49
CA ALA A 21 5.29 2.22 -9.36
C ALA A 21 5.02 1.65 -10.78
N PRO A 22 4.10 2.24 -11.56
CA PRO A 22 3.79 1.78 -12.93
C PRO A 22 5.00 1.78 -13.86
N GLN A 23 5.94 2.72 -13.68
CA GLN A 23 7.16 2.80 -14.48
C GLN A 23 8.05 1.57 -14.32
N ASN A 24 8.03 0.93 -13.16
CA ASN A 24 8.85 -0.24 -12.84
C ASN A 24 8.10 -1.57 -13.04
N GLU A 25 6.88 -1.54 -13.54
CA GLU A 25 6.07 -2.76 -13.74
C GLU A 25 6.78 -3.77 -14.65
N ALA A 26 7.36 -3.33 -15.77
CA ALA A 26 8.03 -4.23 -16.72
C ALA A 26 9.22 -4.95 -16.07
N ILE A 27 10.06 -4.21 -15.35
CA ILE A 27 11.23 -4.76 -14.64
C ILE A 27 10.79 -5.72 -13.53
N ALA A 28 9.75 -5.36 -12.78
CA ALA A 28 9.22 -6.20 -11.71
C ALA A 28 8.59 -7.51 -12.27
N ARG A 29 7.92 -7.45 -13.41
CA ARG A 29 7.40 -8.64 -14.11
C ARG A 29 8.51 -9.54 -14.61
N GLU A 30 9.55 -8.99 -15.20
CA GLU A 30 10.72 -9.76 -15.61
C GLU A 30 11.38 -10.43 -14.40
N LEU A 31 11.59 -9.72 -13.31
CA LEU A 31 12.18 -10.25 -12.09
C LEU A 31 11.38 -11.40 -11.48
N LEU A 32 10.03 -11.32 -11.47
CA LEU A 32 9.18 -12.29 -10.77
C LEU A 32 8.64 -13.40 -11.65
N PHE A 33 8.49 -13.18 -12.96
CA PHE A 33 7.77 -14.13 -13.82
C PHE A 33 8.59 -14.68 -14.99
N ALA A 34 9.70 -14.05 -15.37
CA ALA A 34 10.55 -14.59 -16.45
C ALA A 34 11.16 -15.93 -16.05
N ASP A 35 11.32 -16.83 -17.02
CA ASP A 35 12.00 -18.11 -16.82
C ASP A 35 13.52 -17.95 -16.76
N LEU A 36 14.04 -17.04 -17.57
CA LEU A 36 15.46 -16.75 -17.71
C LEU A 36 15.71 -15.26 -17.53
N ILE A 37 16.75 -14.91 -16.78
CA ILE A 37 17.28 -13.55 -16.68
C ILE A 37 18.73 -13.60 -17.14
N ALA A 38 19.08 -12.81 -18.16
CA ALA A 38 20.43 -12.77 -18.75
C ALA A 38 20.99 -14.16 -19.12
N GLY A 39 20.14 -15.07 -19.60
CA GLY A 39 20.53 -16.42 -20.02
C GLY A 39 20.69 -17.44 -18.90
N THR A 40 20.41 -17.06 -17.64
CA THR A 40 20.43 -17.97 -16.48
C THR A 40 19.02 -18.16 -15.91
N SER A 41 18.78 -19.31 -15.27
CA SER A 41 17.49 -19.61 -14.65
C SER A 41 17.16 -18.57 -13.57
N ASN A 42 15.93 -18.04 -13.62
CA ASN A 42 15.46 -17.10 -12.64
C ASN A 42 15.10 -17.80 -11.32
N THR A 43 15.92 -17.57 -10.29
CA THR A 43 15.69 -18.12 -8.93
C THR A 43 14.59 -17.39 -8.15
N ASN A 44 14.19 -16.19 -8.60
CA ASN A 44 13.15 -15.39 -7.95
C ASN A 44 11.76 -15.63 -8.53
N LYS A 45 11.64 -16.54 -9.53
CA LYS A 45 10.36 -16.80 -10.16
C LYS A 45 9.30 -17.23 -9.16
N ASN A 46 8.15 -16.58 -9.20
CA ASN A 46 6.98 -16.84 -8.35
C ASN A 46 7.25 -16.76 -6.83
N THR A 47 8.24 -16.00 -6.39
CA THR A 47 8.54 -15.85 -4.96
C THR A 47 7.53 -14.95 -4.25
N CYS A 48 6.97 -13.96 -4.94
CA CYS A 48 5.94 -13.06 -4.41
C CYS A 48 5.00 -12.58 -5.53
N ASP A 49 3.84 -12.08 -5.12
CA ASP A 49 2.87 -11.46 -6.01
C ASP A 49 3.28 -10.02 -6.32
N LEU A 50 2.86 -9.48 -7.47
CA LEU A 50 3.14 -8.12 -7.90
C LEU A 50 1.87 -7.26 -7.78
N LEU A 51 2.02 -6.09 -7.14
CA LEU A 51 1.00 -5.05 -7.09
C LEU A 51 1.57 -3.75 -7.66
N VAL A 52 0.97 -3.28 -8.73
CA VAL A 52 1.30 -1.98 -9.34
C VAL A 52 0.35 -0.93 -8.78
N VAL A 53 0.90 0.12 -8.20
CA VAL A 53 0.15 1.19 -7.53
C VAL A 53 0.34 2.51 -8.28
N PRO A 54 -0.71 3.03 -8.96
CA PRO A 54 -0.61 4.28 -9.75
C PRO A 54 -0.22 5.50 -8.92
N GLU A 55 -0.58 5.53 -7.64
CA GLU A 55 -0.25 6.61 -6.71
C GLU A 55 1.25 6.77 -6.46
N LEU A 56 2.06 5.76 -6.79
CA LEU A 56 3.52 5.83 -6.73
C LEU A 56 4.16 6.45 -7.99
N THR A 57 3.39 6.95 -8.94
CA THR A 57 3.90 7.55 -10.19
C THR A 57 4.86 8.72 -9.92
N ASP A 58 4.61 9.51 -8.89
CA ASP A 58 5.46 10.65 -8.51
C ASP A 58 6.76 10.21 -7.81
N TYR A 59 6.85 8.94 -7.42
CA TYR A 59 8.00 8.35 -6.72
C TYR A 59 8.43 7.05 -7.40
N PRO A 60 8.96 7.09 -8.63
CA PRO A 60 9.23 5.89 -9.44
C PRO A 60 10.26 4.96 -8.81
N ASP A 61 11.21 5.50 -8.04
CA ASP A 61 12.28 4.72 -7.42
C ASP A 61 11.85 4.01 -6.13
N GLN A 62 10.63 4.29 -5.65
CA GLN A 62 10.10 3.64 -4.46
C GLN A 62 9.50 2.28 -4.77
N TRP A 63 9.82 1.32 -3.91
CA TRP A 63 9.22 0.00 -3.93
C TRP A 63 9.10 -0.56 -2.51
N TYR A 64 8.15 -1.47 -2.33
CA TYR A 64 7.87 -2.04 -1.02
C TYR A 64 7.68 -3.54 -1.12
N LEU A 65 8.27 -4.27 -0.16
CA LEU A 65 8.02 -5.69 0.06
C LEU A 65 7.18 -5.87 1.32
N LEU A 66 6.03 -6.49 1.17
CA LEU A 66 5.07 -6.68 2.26
C LEU A 66 4.84 -8.16 2.55
N CYS A 67 4.62 -8.49 3.82
CA CYS A 67 4.17 -9.80 4.26
C CYS A 67 2.69 -9.70 4.65
N THR A 68 1.79 -10.16 3.76
CA THR A 68 0.34 -10.00 3.94
C THR A 68 -0.36 -11.27 4.41
N LYS A 69 0.31 -12.43 4.41
CA LYS A 69 -0.28 -13.72 4.79
C LYS A 69 -0.43 -13.94 6.30
N ARG A 70 0.19 -13.08 7.13
CA ARG A 70 0.09 -13.20 8.58
C ARG A 70 -1.22 -12.64 9.13
N TYR A 71 -1.58 -13.03 10.36
CA TYR A 71 -2.79 -12.54 11.05
C TYR A 71 -2.77 -11.02 11.21
N ILE A 72 -1.65 -10.45 11.69
CA ILE A 72 -1.45 -9.00 11.73
C ILE A 72 -0.88 -8.58 10.38
N LYS A 73 -1.46 -7.56 9.78
CA LYS A 73 -1.04 -7.02 8.48
C LYS A 73 -0.07 -5.86 8.69
N PRO A 74 0.80 -5.56 7.70
CA PRO A 74 1.69 -4.39 7.78
C PRO A 74 0.92 -3.06 7.79
N LEU A 75 -0.22 -3.00 7.10
CA LEU A 75 -1.12 -1.86 7.07
C LEU A 75 -2.50 -2.29 7.56
N VAL A 76 -3.12 -1.45 8.36
CA VAL A 76 -4.45 -1.70 8.93
C VAL A 76 -5.38 -0.57 8.54
N TYR A 77 -6.46 -0.90 7.85
CA TYR A 77 -7.56 0.00 7.56
C TYR A 77 -8.67 -0.21 8.60
N GLN A 78 -9.00 0.85 9.32
CA GLN A 78 -10.08 0.84 10.30
C GLN A 78 -11.29 1.59 9.74
N GLU A 79 -12.34 0.86 9.41
CA GLU A 79 -13.62 1.43 9.03
C GLU A 79 -14.47 1.63 10.30
N ARG A 80 -14.74 2.87 10.65
CA ARG A 80 -15.56 3.23 11.82
C ARG A 80 -17.02 3.48 11.45
N GLU A 81 -17.26 4.09 10.30
CA GLU A 81 -18.60 4.36 9.76
C GLU A 81 -18.55 4.21 8.24
N LYS A 82 -19.34 3.27 7.71
CA LYS A 82 -19.44 3.06 6.26
C LYS A 82 -19.95 4.31 5.54
N PRO A 83 -19.55 4.52 4.28
CA PRO A 83 -20.09 5.61 3.49
C PRO A 83 -21.62 5.57 3.47
N LYS A 84 -22.24 6.64 3.91
CA LYS A 84 -23.69 6.81 3.94
C LYS A 84 -24.08 8.02 3.13
N LEU A 85 -24.87 7.81 2.08
CA LEU A 85 -25.49 8.88 1.31
C LEU A 85 -26.68 9.43 2.08
N VAL A 86 -26.71 10.73 2.28
CA VAL A 86 -27.82 11.48 2.87
C VAL A 86 -28.33 12.44 1.83
N CYS A 87 -29.63 12.46 1.64
CA CYS A 87 -30.32 13.31 0.67
C CYS A 87 -31.37 14.14 1.42
N LYS A 88 -31.36 15.46 1.21
CA LYS A 88 -32.41 16.38 1.63
C LYS A 88 -33.17 16.82 0.38
N ASN A 89 -34.22 16.09 0.07
CA ASN A 89 -35.04 16.28 -1.14
C ASN A 89 -36.55 16.29 -0.84
N LYS A 90 -36.93 16.34 0.41
CA LYS A 90 -38.36 16.41 0.77
C LYS A 90 -38.83 17.85 0.72
N GLU A 91 -40.05 18.06 0.30
CA GLU A 91 -40.71 19.39 0.28
C GLU A 91 -40.74 20.06 1.66
N THR A 92 -40.62 19.28 2.74
CA THR A 92 -40.55 19.76 4.13
C THR A 92 -39.15 20.12 4.59
N ASP A 93 -38.11 19.88 3.78
CA ASP A 93 -36.74 20.27 4.09
C ASP A 93 -36.55 21.78 3.82
N ASP A 94 -35.96 22.50 4.76
CA ASP A 94 -35.80 23.95 4.70
C ASP A 94 -35.16 24.47 3.41
N ASN A 95 -34.17 23.73 2.87
CA ASN A 95 -33.45 24.09 1.66
C ASN A 95 -34.32 23.91 0.38
N VAL A 96 -35.23 22.92 0.36
CA VAL A 96 -36.16 22.72 -0.75
C VAL A 96 -37.29 23.75 -0.67
N PHE A 97 -37.83 23.98 0.52
CA PHE A 97 -38.94 24.90 0.73
C PHE A 97 -38.58 26.37 0.43
N PHE A 98 -37.39 26.83 0.83
CA PHE A 98 -37.01 28.23 0.67
C PHE A 98 -36.24 28.52 -0.61
N ASN A 99 -35.44 27.56 -1.12
CA ASN A 99 -34.50 27.79 -2.22
C ASN A 99 -34.73 26.89 -3.43
N ASP A 100 -35.66 25.93 -3.35
CA ASP A 100 -35.88 24.89 -4.40
C ASP A 100 -34.58 24.09 -4.74
N GLU A 101 -33.73 23.87 -3.69
CA GLU A 101 -32.44 23.19 -3.84
C GLU A 101 -32.48 21.79 -3.18
N VAL A 102 -31.97 20.81 -3.91
CA VAL A 102 -31.76 19.44 -3.41
C VAL A 102 -30.32 19.25 -3.00
N LEU A 103 -30.08 18.86 -1.73
CA LEU A 103 -28.75 18.65 -1.20
C LEU A 103 -28.43 17.17 -1.03
N TYR A 104 -27.27 16.78 -1.53
CA TYR A 104 -26.72 15.44 -1.34
C TYR A 104 -25.43 15.53 -0.53
N GLY A 105 -25.30 14.68 0.47
CA GLY A 105 -24.10 14.60 1.30
C GLY A 105 -23.66 13.16 1.47
N ILE A 106 -22.35 12.93 1.46
CA ILE A 106 -21.76 11.64 1.81
C ILE A 106 -20.95 11.81 3.09
N LYS A 107 -21.21 10.92 4.06
CA LYS A 107 -20.46 10.86 5.30
C LYS A 107 -19.83 9.49 5.44
N ALA A 108 -18.53 9.46 5.71
CA ALA A 108 -17.78 8.25 6.05
C ALA A 108 -16.77 8.58 7.14
N ARG A 109 -16.40 7.59 7.94
CA ARG A 109 -15.35 7.72 8.97
C ARG A 109 -14.45 6.51 8.90
N TYR A 110 -13.21 6.73 8.54
CA TYR A 110 -12.18 5.70 8.47
C TYR A 110 -10.82 6.29 8.85
N ASN A 111 -9.90 5.40 9.18
CA ASN A 111 -8.52 5.76 9.40
C ASN A 111 -7.61 4.61 8.92
N VAL A 112 -6.36 4.94 8.62
CA VAL A 112 -5.33 3.98 8.23
C VAL A 112 -4.16 4.12 9.19
N GLY A 113 -3.60 2.99 9.57
CA GLY A 113 -2.46 2.96 10.47
C GLY A 113 -1.50 1.82 10.11
N PHE A 114 -0.34 1.84 10.75
CA PHE A 114 0.64 0.76 10.63
C PHE A 114 0.29 -0.36 11.61
N GLY A 115 0.47 -1.59 11.16
CA GLY A 115 0.49 -2.75 12.02
C GLY A 115 1.90 -3.00 12.56
N LEU A 116 2.44 -4.18 12.31
CA LEU A 116 3.83 -4.50 12.68
C LEU A 116 4.78 -4.01 11.56
N TRP A 117 5.69 -3.09 11.91
CA TRP A 117 6.67 -2.54 10.98
C TRP A 117 7.61 -3.61 10.38
N GLN A 118 7.87 -4.68 11.12
CA GLN A 118 8.72 -5.79 10.67
C GLN A 118 8.14 -6.52 9.44
N LEU A 119 6.85 -6.35 9.16
CA LEU A 119 6.15 -6.98 8.04
C LEU A 119 6.21 -6.17 6.74
N ALA A 120 6.81 -4.98 6.79
CA ALA A 120 7.01 -4.11 5.64
C ALA A 120 8.50 -3.76 5.51
N TYR A 121 9.02 -3.84 4.29
CA TYR A 121 10.34 -3.35 3.93
C TYR A 121 10.18 -2.47 2.71
N GLY A 122 10.73 -1.26 2.74
CA GLY A 122 10.66 -0.31 1.64
C GLY A 122 12.01 0.30 1.32
N SER A 123 12.16 0.75 0.08
CA SER A 123 13.25 1.59 -0.36
C SER A 123 12.66 2.87 -0.94
N THR A 124 13.28 3.99 -0.61
CA THR A 124 12.93 5.31 -1.17
C THR A 124 13.68 5.61 -2.46
N GLY A 125 14.62 4.75 -2.85
CA GLY A 125 15.51 4.98 -4.00
C GLY A 125 16.66 5.96 -3.72
N GLU A 126 16.66 6.61 -2.54
CA GLU A 126 17.76 7.49 -2.13
C GLU A 126 18.90 6.64 -1.55
N ASP A 127 20.13 6.92 -1.97
CA ASP A 127 21.32 6.30 -1.38
C ASP A 127 21.46 6.72 0.09
N ALA A 128 21.75 5.77 0.97
CA ALA A 128 21.90 5.99 2.41
C ALA A 128 22.98 7.04 2.77
N ALA A 129 23.82 7.43 1.81
CA ALA A 129 24.86 8.45 1.96
C ALA A 129 24.31 9.89 1.96
N GLU A 130 23.15 10.14 1.34
CA GLU A 130 22.61 11.50 1.23
C GLU A 130 21.84 11.95 2.47
N THR A 131 21.31 11.01 3.24
CA THR A 131 20.56 11.29 4.47
C THR A 131 21.45 11.75 5.63
N ALA A 132 22.74 11.45 5.60
CA ALA A 132 23.71 11.83 6.66
C ALA A 132 24.17 13.30 6.59
N THR A 133 23.88 14.02 5.50
CA THR A 133 24.40 15.39 5.26
C THR A 133 23.37 16.48 5.57
N LYS A 134 22.13 16.14 5.90
CA LYS A 134 21.03 17.09 6.21
C LYS A 134 20.59 17.07 7.66
N GLY A 135 21.45 16.63 8.59
CA GLY A 135 21.20 16.65 10.04
C GLY A 135 21.91 17.82 10.72
#